data_556e9693d6dbc496908bf1a71ba39b9f
#
_entry.id   556e9693d6dbc496908bf1a71ba39b9f
#
_cell.length_a   1.000
_cell.length_b   1.000
_cell.length_c   1.000
_cell.angle_alpha   90.00
_cell.angle_beta   90.00
_cell.angle_gamma   90.00
#
_symmetry.space_group_name_H-M   'P 1'
#
loop_
_entity.id
_entity.type
_entity.pdbx_description
1 polymer ?
#
loop_
_entity_poly.entity_id
_entity_poly.type
_entity_poly.pdbx_seq_one_letter_code
_entity_poly.pdbx_strand_id
1 'polypeptide(L)'
;MLRIDYDLKTGPVIVIFCSGLKPEFYANTKDFSRVFLYDTESLWFQKEIDSIRRFLDSIPDKTMTLGVSRGGYAALLFGHLYGLRVLAFSPQTRLYDDRWPEIKEARKVSKHTEFFDLSFVEGRNTVYFCKDNPKDEEHASRIKAEIHLVDGKQHNSASVLKSQGKLGDVIHTFTHSE
;
A
#
# COMPACT_ATOMS: atom_id res chain seq x y z
N MET A 1 -12.83 4.36 -12.68
CA MET A 1 -13.54 5.22 -11.69
C MET A 1 -13.10 4.82 -10.30
N LEU A 2 -12.65 5.75 -9.46
CA LEU A 2 -12.24 5.49 -8.09
C LEU A 2 -13.44 4.98 -7.27
N ARG A 3 -13.34 3.81 -6.68
CA ARG A 3 -14.29 3.31 -5.70
C ARG A 3 -13.73 3.55 -4.31
N ILE A 4 -14.56 4.10 -3.43
CA ILE A 4 -14.21 4.42 -2.05
C ILE A 4 -15.31 3.86 -1.14
N ASP A 5 -14.91 3.05 -0.18
CA ASP A 5 -15.77 2.62 0.93
C ASP A 5 -15.15 3.13 2.24
N TYR A 6 -15.96 3.48 3.22
CA TYR A 6 -15.45 3.96 4.50
C TYR A 6 -16.31 3.45 5.67
N ASP A 7 -15.64 3.33 6.81
CA ASP A 7 -16.24 2.98 8.09
C ASP A 7 -15.56 3.90 9.13
N LEU A 8 -16.16 5.08 9.30
CA LEU A 8 -15.61 6.11 10.16
C LEU A 8 -16.14 5.97 11.58
N LYS A 9 -15.25 6.00 12.54
CA LYS A 9 -15.46 6.04 13.97
C LYS A 9 -14.82 7.31 14.53
N THR A 10 -14.81 7.45 15.82
CA THR A 10 -13.99 8.49 16.47
C THR A 10 -12.54 8.08 16.49
N GLY A 11 -11.63 8.98 16.13
CA GLY A 11 -10.17 8.78 16.23
C GLY A 11 -9.45 8.69 14.87
N PRO A 12 -8.19 8.26 14.91
CA PRO A 12 -7.29 8.27 13.75
C PRO A 12 -7.82 7.44 12.57
N VAL A 13 -7.64 7.94 11.36
CA VAL A 13 -8.13 7.28 10.14
C VAL A 13 -6.99 6.51 9.46
N ILE A 14 -7.23 5.23 9.20
CA ILE A 14 -6.38 4.38 8.38
C ILE A 14 -6.86 4.41 6.94
N VAL A 15 -5.98 4.76 6.01
CA VAL A 15 -6.27 4.72 4.57
C VAL A 15 -5.72 3.41 3.98
N ILE A 16 -6.61 2.56 3.48
CA ILE A 16 -6.28 1.22 2.99
C ILE A 16 -6.42 1.19 1.47
N PHE A 17 -5.33 0.92 0.78
CA PHE A 17 -5.29 0.77 -0.66
C PHE A 17 -5.46 -0.70 -1.04
N CYS A 18 -6.59 -1.01 -1.70
CA CYS A 18 -6.96 -2.37 -2.08
C CYS A 18 -6.57 -2.66 -3.53
N SER A 19 -5.83 -3.74 -3.75
CA SER A 19 -5.36 -4.15 -5.08
C SER A 19 -6.46 -4.73 -5.98
N GLY A 20 -7.67 -4.89 -5.47
CA GLY A 20 -8.81 -5.49 -6.17
C GLY A 20 -10.13 -4.95 -5.65
N LEU A 21 -11.21 -5.69 -5.93
CA LEU A 21 -12.58 -5.25 -5.63
C LEU A 21 -13.07 -5.60 -4.22
N LYS A 22 -12.26 -6.30 -3.43
CA LYS A 22 -12.61 -6.70 -2.06
C LYS A 22 -11.81 -5.88 -1.05
N PRO A 23 -12.39 -5.52 0.10
CA PRO A 23 -11.67 -4.81 1.14
C PRO A 23 -10.59 -5.72 1.72
N GLU A 24 -9.33 -5.28 1.57
CA GLU A 24 -8.17 -5.93 2.18
C GLU A 24 -8.09 -5.53 3.66
N PHE A 25 -7.54 -6.40 4.51
CA PHE A 25 -7.35 -6.15 5.95
C PHE A 25 -8.62 -5.83 6.75
N TYR A 26 -9.82 -6.11 6.21
CA TYR A 26 -11.09 -5.72 6.82
C TYR A 26 -11.23 -6.22 8.27
N ALA A 27 -10.92 -7.49 8.53
CA ALA A 27 -11.00 -8.08 9.87
C ALA A 27 -9.94 -7.51 10.83
N ASN A 28 -8.75 -7.18 10.32
CA ASN A 28 -7.61 -6.73 11.12
C ASN A 28 -7.69 -5.25 11.52
N THR A 29 -8.55 -4.47 10.84
CA THR A 29 -8.69 -3.02 11.05
C THR A 29 -10.07 -2.62 11.55
N LYS A 30 -10.91 -3.59 11.97
CA LYS A 30 -12.31 -3.36 12.35
C LYS A 30 -12.50 -2.37 13.51
N ASP A 31 -11.50 -2.21 14.36
CA ASP A 31 -11.57 -1.36 15.55
C ASP A 31 -11.14 0.10 15.28
N PHE A 32 -10.68 0.40 14.07
CA PHE A 32 -10.22 1.73 13.63
C PHE A 32 -11.22 2.41 12.71
N SER A 33 -11.14 3.74 12.65
CA SER A 33 -11.69 4.51 11.52
C SER A 33 -10.90 4.16 10.27
N ARG A 34 -11.59 3.85 9.17
CA ARG A 34 -10.92 3.34 7.97
C ARG A 34 -11.59 3.80 6.69
N VAL A 35 -10.77 3.96 5.68
CA VAL A 35 -11.16 4.26 4.31
C VAL A 35 -10.51 3.24 3.38
N PHE A 36 -11.29 2.66 2.50
CA PHE A 36 -10.83 1.71 1.48
C PHE A 36 -10.87 2.38 0.11
N LEU A 37 -9.73 2.43 -0.54
CA LEU A 37 -9.57 2.91 -1.91
C LEU A 37 -9.26 1.74 -2.83
N TYR A 38 -10.04 1.56 -3.91
CA TYR A 38 -9.96 0.38 -4.76
C TYR A 38 -9.38 0.71 -6.14
N ASP A 39 -8.37 -0.05 -6.53
CA ASP A 39 -7.84 -0.06 -7.90
C ASP A 39 -8.69 -0.98 -8.78
N THR A 40 -9.87 -0.50 -9.18
CA THR A 40 -10.89 -1.30 -9.90
C THR A 40 -10.46 -1.69 -11.31
N GLU A 41 -9.53 -0.95 -11.91
CA GLU A 41 -9.03 -1.18 -13.26
C GLU A 41 -7.64 -1.86 -13.29
N SER A 42 -7.08 -2.18 -12.13
CA SER A 42 -5.73 -2.76 -11.99
C SER A 42 -4.62 -1.90 -12.61
N LEU A 43 -4.78 -0.57 -12.54
CA LEU A 43 -3.87 0.41 -13.15
C LEU A 43 -2.94 1.09 -12.13
N TRP A 44 -2.69 0.44 -10.98
CA TRP A 44 -1.76 0.94 -9.95
C TRP A 44 -2.15 2.31 -9.42
N PHE A 45 -3.46 2.59 -9.39
CA PHE A 45 -4.02 3.90 -9.02
C PHE A 45 -3.56 5.07 -9.91
N GLN A 46 -2.83 4.80 -10.99
CA GLN A 46 -2.21 5.83 -11.83
C GLN A 46 -3.23 6.77 -12.49
N LYS A 47 -4.37 6.24 -12.90
CA LYS A 47 -5.46 7.01 -13.49
C LYS A 47 -6.16 7.92 -12.46
N GLU A 48 -6.06 7.57 -11.19
CA GLU A 48 -6.86 8.15 -10.12
C GLU A 48 -6.06 9.04 -9.14
N ILE A 49 -4.76 9.26 -9.41
CA ILE A 49 -3.86 9.99 -8.50
C ILE A 49 -4.46 11.33 -8.05
N ASP A 50 -4.92 12.16 -8.99
CA ASP A 50 -5.49 13.47 -8.64
C ASP A 50 -6.81 13.36 -7.87
N SER A 51 -7.62 12.34 -8.18
CA SER A 51 -8.87 12.09 -7.47
C SER A 51 -8.63 11.61 -6.04
N ILE A 52 -7.62 10.74 -5.87
CA ILE A 52 -7.19 10.27 -4.54
C ILE A 52 -6.62 11.44 -3.72
N ARG A 53 -5.81 12.31 -4.31
CA ARG A 53 -5.27 13.49 -3.62
C ARG A 53 -6.38 14.38 -3.12
N ARG A 54 -7.31 14.80 -3.98
CA ARG A 54 -8.47 15.62 -3.57
C ARG A 54 -9.30 14.97 -2.46
N PHE A 55 -9.48 13.66 -2.55
CA PHE A 55 -10.20 12.93 -1.52
C PHE A 55 -9.43 12.90 -0.19
N LEU A 56 -8.13 12.61 -0.21
CA LEU A 56 -7.29 12.60 0.97
C LEU A 56 -7.18 14.00 1.62
N ASP A 57 -7.19 15.07 0.82
CA ASP A 57 -7.21 16.44 1.33
C ASP A 57 -8.47 16.71 2.18
N SER A 58 -9.59 16.04 1.87
CA SER A 58 -10.86 16.19 2.60
C SER A 58 -10.96 15.35 3.88
N ILE A 59 -10.05 14.38 4.10
CA ILE A 59 -10.08 13.53 5.29
C ILE A 59 -9.23 14.17 6.40
N PRO A 60 -9.84 14.57 7.53
CA PRO A 60 -9.10 14.99 8.72
C PRO A 60 -8.45 13.77 9.38
N ASP A 61 -7.47 14.02 10.22
CA ASP A 61 -6.87 13.03 11.14
C ASP A 61 -6.43 11.70 10.52
N LYS A 62 -6.13 11.69 9.20
CA LYS A 62 -5.49 10.56 8.57
C LYS A 62 -4.08 10.38 9.14
N THR A 63 -3.76 9.18 9.61
CA THR A 63 -2.52 8.93 10.34
C THR A 63 -1.60 7.95 9.66
N MET A 64 -2.17 7.04 8.86
CA MET A 64 -1.37 6.01 8.20
C MET A 64 -2.02 5.51 6.91
N THR A 65 -1.17 4.91 6.08
CA THR A 65 -1.58 4.18 4.89
C THR A 65 -1.21 2.70 5.02
N LEU A 66 -2.03 1.83 4.43
CA LEU A 66 -1.87 0.38 4.48
C LEU A 66 -2.16 -0.22 3.11
N GLY A 67 -1.36 -1.19 2.66
CA GLY A 67 -1.62 -1.88 1.41
C GLY A 67 -0.71 -3.07 1.12
N VAL A 68 -1.12 -3.94 0.19
CA VAL A 68 -0.34 -5.08 -0.30
C VAL A 68 -0.14 -4.98 -1.81
N SER A 69 1.03 -5.38 -2.30
CA SER A 69 1.38 -5.41 -3.74
C SER A 69 1.12 -4.05 -4.40
N ARG A 70 0.17 -3.93 -5.34
CA ARG A 70 -0.26 -2.66 -5.95
C ARG A 70 -0.82 -1.67 -4.92
N GLY A 71 -1.59 -2.16 -3.96
CA GLY A 71 -2.04 -1.35 -2.82
C GLY A 71 -0.86 -0.89 -1.96
N GLY A 72 0.16 -1.73 -1.80
CA GLY A 72 1.41 -1.36 -1.12
C GLY A 72 2.18 -0.25 -1.85
N TYR A 73 2.22 -0.29 -3.18
CA TYR A 73 2.75 0.81 -3.98
C TYR A 73 2.02 2.13 -3.69
N ALA A 74 0.68 2.12 -3.74
CA ALA A 74 -0.12 3.31 -3.46
C ALA A 74 0.04 3.78 -2.00
N ALA A 75 0.09 2.85 -1.04
CA ALA A 75 0.33 3.18 0.35
C ALA A 75 1.67 3.92 0.54
N LEU A 76 2.74 3.47 -0.10
CA LEU A 76 4.05 4.15 -0.08
C LEU A 76 3.97 5.53 -0.72
N LEU A 77 3.39 5.64 -1.92
CA LEU A 77 3.28 6.91 -2.64
C LEU A 77 2.50 7.95 -1.83
N PHE A 78 1.28 7.62 -1.44
CA PHE A 78 0.42 8.58 -0.74
C PHE A 78 0.86 8.79 0.72
N GLY A 79 1.43 7.78 1.36
CA GLY A 79 2.07 7.95 2.66
C GLY A 79 3.18 9.00 2.63
N HIS A 80 4.05 8.93 1.62
CA HIS A 80 5.11 9.93 1.40
C HIS A 80 4.54 11.33 1.12
N LEU A 81 3.60 11.43 0.15
CA LEU A 81 3.02 12.72 -0.25
C LEU A 81 2.30 13.46 0.89
N TYR A 82 1.80 12.74 1.87
CA TYR A 82 1.05 13.29 3.01
C TYR A 82 1.80 13.21 4.35
N GLY A 83 3.05 12.75 4.35
CA GLY A 83 3.84 12.59 5.58
C GLY A 83 3.25 11.58 6.58
N LEU A 84 2.52 10.59 6.09
CA LEU A 84 1.84 9.58 6.90
C LEU A 84 2.77 8.39 7.18
N ARG A 85 2.48 7.65 8.23
CA ARG A 85 3.11 6.36 8.50
C ARG A 85 2.62 5.35 7.46
N VAL A 86 3.51 4.46 7.01
CA VAL A 86 3.18 3.46 5.99
C VAL A 86 3.42 2.06 6.51
N LEU A 87 2.43 1.18 6.34
CA LEU A 87 2.61 -0.26 6.47
C LEU A 87 2.31 -0.92 5.12
N ALA A 88 3.33 -1.45 4.48
CA ALA A 88 3.19 -2.05 3.16
C ALA A 88 3.70 -3.50 3.13
N PHE A 89 2.99 -4.36 2.41
CA PHE A 89 3.32 -5.77 2.25
C PHE A 89 3.64 -6.07 0.79
N SER A 90 4.85 -6.57 0.53
CA SER A 90 5.36 -6.84 -0.82
C SER A 90 5.01 -5.74 -1.83
N PRO A 91 5.26 -4.45 -1.51
CA PRO A 91 4.95 -3.37 -2.45
C PRO A 91 5.83 -3.48 -3.68
N GLN A 92 5.25 -3.22 -4.85
CA GLN A 92 6.06 -2.97 -6.03
C GLN A 92 6.49 -1.50 -6.01
N THR A 93 7.78 -1.24 -6.08
CA THR A 93 8.33 0.11 -5.92
C THR A 93 8.65 0.78 -7.26
N ARG A 94 8.37 0.11 -8.36
CA ARG A 94 8.68 0.58 -9.72
C ARG A 94 7.70 0.01 -10.74
N LEU A 95 7.22 0.88 -11.66
CA LEU A 95 6.29 0.53 -12.74
C LEU A 95 7.00 0.43 -14.11
N TYR A 96 8.07 -0.38 -14.20
CA TYR A 96 8.84 -0.58 -15.44
C TYR A 96 8.91 -2.05 -15.90
N ASP A 97 8.22 -2.96 -15.22
CA ASP A 97 8.21 -4.38 -15.60
C ASP A 97 7.17 -4.63 -16.71
N ASP A 98 7.61 -4.58 -17.97
CA ASP A 98 6.75 -4.79 -19.14
C ASP A 98 6.20 -6.21 -19.28
N ARG A 99 6.64 -7.15 -18.44
CA ARG A 99 6.04 -8.50 -18.36
C ARG A 99 4.60 -8.47 -17.83
N TRP A 100 4.21 -7.36 -17.19
CA TRP A 100 2.86 -7.16 -16.68
C TRP A 100 2.10 -6.19 -17.60
N PRO A 101 1.13 -6.67 -18.40
CA PRO A 101 0.35 -5.82 -19.30
C PRO A 101 -0.29 -4.63 -18.57
N GLU A 102 -0.74 -4.85 -17.33
CA GLU A 102 -1.38 -3.83 -16.50
C GLU A 102 -0.43 -2.67 -16.16
N ILE A 103 0.86 -2.94 -15.95
CA ILE A 103 1.87 -1.88 -15.73
C ILE A 103 2.04 -1.04 -16.99
N LYS A 104 2.07 -1.67 -18.15
CA LYS A 104 2.16 -0.98 -19.43
C LYS A 104 0.95 -0.06 -19.66
N GLU A 105 -0.25 -0.55 -19.37
CA GLU A 105 -1.47 0.26 -19.46
C GLU A 105 -1.48 1.38 -18.39
N ALA A 106 -1.08 1.11 -17.17
CA ALA A 106 -0.96 2.11 -16.11
C ALA A 106 -0.06 3.29 -16.53
N ARG A 107 1.09 2.99 -17.16
CA ARG A 107 2.00 4.01 -17.69
C ARG A 107 1.40 4.85 -18.82
N LYS A 108 0.57 4.26 -19.68
CA LYS A 108 -0.09 5.00 -20.78
C LYS A 108 -1.15 5.98 -20.28
N VAL A 109 -1.85 5.63 -19.21
CA VAL A 109 -2.97 6.45 -18.69
C VAL A 109 -2.53 7.45 -17.63
N SER A 110 -1.35 7.28 -17.05
CA SER A 110 -0.84 8.17 -16.02
C SER A 110 -0.40 9.51 -16.62
N LYS A 111 -0.71 10.57 -15.89
CA LYS A 111 -0.16 11.93 -16.11
C LYS A 111 1.04 12.23 -15.21
N HIS A 112 1.39 11.31 -14.32
CA HIS A 112 2.35 11.46 -13.24
C HIS A 112 3.50 10.48 -13.40
N THR A 113 4.34 10.70 -14.41
CA THR A 113 5.47 9.80 -14.74
C THR A 113 6.54 9.80 -13.66
N GLU A 114 6.62 10.88 -12.87
CA GLU A 114 7.50 11.02 -11.71
C GLU A 114 7.25 9.97 -10.62
N PHE A 115 6.07 9.37 -10.58
CA PHE A 115 5.71 8.34 -9.61
C PHE A 115 5.94 6.90 -10.08
N PHE A 116 6.48 6.70 -11.29
CA PHE A 116 6.75 5.35 -11.78
C PHE A 116 7.89 4.64 -11.04
N ASP A 117 8.71 5.37 -10.33
CA ASP A 117 9.78 4.85 -9.50
C ASP A 117 9.71 5.49 -8.11
N LEU A 118 9.48 4.67 -7.08
CA LEU A 118 9.33 5.14 -5.71
C LEU A 118 10.65 5.20 -4.93
N SER A 119 11.80 5.21 -5.58
CA SER A 119 13.12 5.30 -4.90
C SER A 119 13.30 6.60 -4.10
N PHE A 120 12.48 7.62 -4.37
CA PHE A 120 12.45 8.89 -3.63
C PHE A 120 11.66 8.82 -2.32
N VAL A 121 10.89 7.75 -2.09
CA VAL A 121 10.01 7.63 -0.91
C VAL A 121 10.84 7.53 0.35
N GLU A 122 10.61 8.45 1.26
CA GLU A 122 11.24 8.54 2.57
C GLU A 122 10.17 8.72 3.65
N GLY A 123 10.53 8.48 4.91
CA GLY A 123 9.64 8.68 6.05
C GLY A 123 9.49 7.45 6.93
N ARG A 124 8.42 7.41 7.72
CA ARG A 124 8.12 6.32 8.65
C ARG A 124 7.46 5.14 7.90
N ASN A 125 8.26 4.46 7.08
CA ASN A 125 7.80 3.35 6.26
C ASN A 125 8.24 2.03 6.87
N THR A 126 7.30 1.15 7.20
CA THR A 126 7.53 -0.24 7.59
C THR A 126 7.05 -1.16 6.48
N VAL A 127 7.94 -1.99 5.97
CA VAL A 127 7.67 -2.79 4.78
C VAL A 127 8.04 -4.24 5.02
N TYR A 128 7.12 -5.14 4.67
CA TYR A 128 7.30 -6.58 4.74
C TYR A 128 7.48 -7.17 3.35
N PHE A 129 8.55 -7.94 3.14
CA PHE A 129 8.84 -8.68 1.90
C PHE A 129 9.04 -10.17 2.16
N CYS A 130 8.83 -11.00 1.15
CA CYS A 130 9.21 -12.40 1.22
C CYS A 130 10.69 -12.58 0.92
N LYS A 131 11.42 -13.23 1.84
CA LYS A 131 12.87 -13.39 1.84
C LYS A 131 13.41 -14.15 0.61
N ASP A 132 12.68 -15.18 0.18
CA ASP A 132 13.13 -16.06 -0.90
C ASP A 132 12.46 -15.71 -2.24
N ASN A 133 11.99 -14.47 -2.41
CA ASN A 133 11.42 -13.96 -3.64
C ASN A 133 12.36 -12.89 -4.25
N PRO A 134 13.06 -13.19 -5.36
CA PRO A 134 14.02 -12.25 -5.96
C PRO A 134 13.43 -10.92 -6.38
N LYS A 135 12.12 -10.89 -6.73
CA LYS A 135 11.43 -9.64 -7.07
C LYS A 135 11.16 -8.77 -5.83
N ASP A 136 10.78 -9.41 -4.74
CA ASP A 136 10.59 -8.71 -3.47
C ASP A 136 11.93 -8.12 -2.98
N GLU A 137 13.02 -8.85 -3.14
CA GLU A 137 14.38 -8.38 -2.83
C GLU A 137 14.77 -7.16 -3.69
N GLU A 138 14.52 -7.22 -5.01
CA GLU A 138 14.75 -6.08 -5.91
C GLU A 138 13.96 -4.85 -5.44
N HIS A 139 12.69 -5.00 -5.11
CA HIS A 139 11.86 -3.89 -4.64
C HIS A 139 12.30 -3.36 -3.28
N ALA A 140 12.70 -4.24 -2.35
CA ALA A 140 13.18 -3.87 -1.03
C ALA A 140 14.44 -3.01 -1.07
N SER A 141 15.39 -3.35 -1.97
CA SER A 141 16.67 -2.62 -2.10
C SER A 141 16.53 -1.18 -2.61
N ARG A 142 15.35 -0.78 -3.09
CA ARG A 142 15.13 0.51 -3.76
C ARG A 142 14.57 1.59 -2.86
N ILE A 143 14.05 1.27 -1.69
CA ILE A 143 13.35 2.21 -0.82
C ILE A 143 14.03 2.37 0.53
N LYS A 144 13.90 3.55 1.11
CA LYS A 144 14.33 3.82 2.49
C LYS A 144 13.18 3.53 3.45
N ALA A 145 13.21 2.34 4.05
CA ALA A 145 12.16 1.86 4.93
C ALA A 145 12.74 0.94 6.01
N GLU A 146 12.00 0.75 7.09
CA GLU A 146 12.22 -0.37 8.00
C GLU A 146 11.74 -1.65 7.32
N ILE A 147 12.67 -2.52 6.92
CA ILE A 147 12.37 -3.71 6.12
C ILE A 147 12.34 -4.95 7.01
N HIS A 148 11.23 -5.66 6.97
CA HIS A 148 11.03 -6.95 7.62
C HIS A 148 10.93 -8.06 6.59
N LEU A 149 11.80 -9.07 6.71
CA LEU A 149 11.79 -10.24 5.84
C LEU A 149 10.94 -11.35 6.44
N VAL A 150 10.02 -11.87 5.64
CA VAL A 150 9.14 -12.99 5.99
C VAL A 150 9.59 -14.23 5.23
N ASP A 151 9.74 -15.36 5.92
CA ASP A 151 10.11 -16.62 5.28
C ASP A 151 9.03 -17.07 4.30
N GLY A 152 9.34 -17.13 3.02
CA GLY A 152 8.42 -17.51 1.95
C GLY A 152 8.91 -17.13 0.56
N LYS A 153 8.41 -17.86 -0.44
CA LYS A 153 8.80 -17.68 -1.86
C LYS A 153 7.78 -16.90 -2.69
N GLN A 154 6.58 -16.67 -2.13
CA GLN A 154 5.49 -16.02 -2.86
C GLN A 154 5.57 -14.50 -2.74
N HIS A 155 5.03 -13.81 -3.74
CA HIS A 155 4.99 -12.35 -3.77
C HIS A 155 3.92 -11.75 -2.82
N ASN A 156 3.51 -12.33 -1.76
CA ASN A 156 2.49 -11.74 -0.86
C ASN A 156 2.81 -12.04 0.59
N SER A 157 3.67 -11.21 1.18
CA SER A 157 4.08 -11.33 2.58
C SER A 157 2.90 -11.23 3.58
N ALA A 158 1.84 -10.48 3.25
CA ALA A 158 0.63 -10.44 4.08
C ALA A 158 -0.07 -11.81 4.15
N SER A 159 -0.15 -12.53 3.02
CA SER A 159 -0.71 -13.90 2.99
C SER A 159 0.14 -14.87 3.80
N VAL A 160 1.47 -14.75 3.73
CA VAL A 160 2.37 -15.57 4.55
C VAL A 160 2.15 -15.31 6.04
N LEU A 161 2.16 -14.04 6.45
CA LEU A 161 1.90 -13.65 7.84
C LEU A 161 0.52 -14.10 8.32
N LYS A 162 -0.50 -14.04 7.46
CA LYS A 162 -1.84 -14.53 7.77
C LYS A 162 -1.83 -16.04 8.01
N SER A 163 -1.17 -16.83 7.17
CA SER A 163 -1.07 -18.29 7.35
C SER A 163 -0.31 -18.68 8.61
N GLN A 164 0.59 -17.81 9.09
CA GLN A 164 1.32 -17.97 10.35
C GLN A 164 0.55 -17.44 11.58
N GLY A 165 -0.65 -16.87 11.40
CA GLY A 165 -1.41 -16.23 12.48
C GLY A 165 -0.86 -14.89 12.97
N LYS A 166 0.13 -14.31 12.28
CA LYS A 166 0.88 -13.12 12.74
C LYS A 166 0.39 -11.79 12.15
N LEU A 167 -0.40 -11.82 11.07
CA LEU A 167 -0.80 -10.59 10.38
C LEU A 167 -1.56 -9.61 11.27
N GLY A 168 -2.43 -10.12 12.14
CA GLY A 168 -3.20 -9.30 13.08
C GLY A 168 -2.29 -8.55 14.06
N ASP A 169 -1.32 -9.26 14.64
CA ASP A 169 -0.36 -8.67 15.61
C ASP A 169 0.53 -7.61 14.94
N VAL A 170 0.98 -7.85 13.72
CA VAL A 170 1.75 -6.87 12.94
C VAL A 170 0.96 -5.58 12.74
N ILE A 171 -0.28 -5.68 12.26
CA ILE A 171 -1.12 -4.50 12.04
C ILE A 171 -1.43 -3.81 13.37
N HIS A 172 -1.78 -4.56 14.41
CA HIS A 172 -2.07 -4.02 15.72
C HIS A 172 -0.86 -3.28 16.31
N THR A 173 0.32 -3.89 16.30
CA THR A 173 1.55 -3.27 16.80
C THR A 173 1.85 -1.98 16.05
N PHE A 174 1.77 -2.02 14.70
CA PHE A 174 2.02 -0.82 13.90
C PHE A 174 1.02 0.30 14.16
N THR A 175 -0.26 -0.01 14.35
CA THR A 175 -1.29 1.00 14.60
C THR A 175 -1.18 1.68 15.96
N HIS A 176 -0.56 1.02 16.95
CA HIS A 176 -0.40 1.52 18.33
C HIS A 176 1.02 2.02 18.65
N SER A 177 2.01 1.85 17.75
CA SER A 177 3.33 2.47 17.90
C SER A 177 3.26 3.97 17.58
N GLU A 178 3.93 4.81 18.35
CA GLU A 178 4.04 6.26 18.14
C GLU A 178 5.02 6.64 17.02
#